data_76d0c9bd40d32c05a406eff8a24332e8
#
_entry.id   76d0c9bd40d32c05a406eff8a24332e8
#
_cell.length_a   1.000
_cell.length_b   1.000
_cell.length_c   1.000
_cell.angle_alpha   90.00
_cell.angle_beta   90.00
_cell.angle_gamma   90.00
#
_symmetry.space_group_name_H-M   'P 1'
#
loop_
_entity.id
_entity.type
_entity.pdbx_description
1 polymer ?
#
loop_
_entity_poly.entity_id
_entity_poly.type
_entity_poly.pdbx_seq_one_letter_code
_entity_poly.pdbx_strand_id
1 'polypeptide(L)'
;AASVLLNLLPTIAAWQRRYDSAARMAVALMAALQPALMLYALRGAPWQIDMHMYFFVAIATLTILCDVRPILLAAATVALHHLILSIAAPSWVFSGGGGVNRVFIHALAVVLEAGVLCYIATTLNSLITRIGSALAESEQATRSAEEALRLADSERAERSRLESDLAARRRKDMLRIAADFESSVSE
;
A
#
# COMPACT_ATOMS: atom_id res chain seq x y z
N ALA A 1 -7.34 28.31 -16.25
CA ALA A 1 -6.13 28.73 -15.51
C ALA A 1 -6.12 28.17 -14.07
N ALA A 2 -7.13 28.44 -13.21
CA ALA A 2 -7.15 28.01 -11.80
C ALA A 2 -7.04 26.48 -11.64
N SER A 3 -7.79 25.69 -12.41
CA SER A 3 -7.73 24.21 -12.38
C SER A 3 -6.32 23.68 -12.72
N VAL A 4 -5.62 24.29 -13.65
CA VAL A 4 -4.23 23.92 -13.99
C VAL A 4 -3.31 24.18 -12.81
N LEU A 5 -3.44 25.34 -12.16
CA LEU A 5 -2.63 25.70 -10.99
C LEU A 5 -2.84 24.72 -9.83
N LEU A 6 -4.08 24.32 -9.56
CA LEU A 6 -4.38 23.33 -8.52
C LEU A 6 -3.73 21.97 -8.79
N ASN A 7 -3.61 21.57 -10.03
CA ASN A 7 -3.02 20.29 -10.41
C ASN A 7 -1.48 20.31 -10.47
N LEU A 8 -0.82 21.48 -10.42
CA LEU A 8 0.64 21.55 -10.54
C LEU A 8 1.37 20.79 -9.44
N LEU A 9 1.02 21.05 -8.16
CA LEU A 9 1.70 20.40 -7.04
C LEU A 9 1.54 18.87 -7.03
N PRO A 10 0.30 18.30 -7.16
CA PRO A 10 0.13 16.86 -7.25
C PRO A 10 0.82 16.26 -8.47
N THR A 11 0.81 16.93 -9.62
CA THR A 11 1.47 16.45 -10.84
C THR A 11 2.99 16.41 -10.68
N ILE A 12 3.59 17.46 -10.11
CA ILE A 12 5.03 17.50 -9.82
C ILE A 12 5.41 16.40 -8.82
N ALA A 13 4.61 16.21 -7.75
CA ALA A 13 4.81 15.16 -6.77
C ALA A 13 4.75 13.77 -7.42
N ALA A 14 3.77 13.53 -8.29
CA ALA A 14 3.64 12.28 -9.03
C ALA A 14 4.81 12.05 -9.98
N TRP A 15 5.26 13.06 -10.71
CA TRP A 15 6.43 12.96 -11.59
C TRP A 15 7.69 12.60 -10.80
N GLN A 16 7.88 13.26 -9.65
CA GLN A 16 9.01 12.99 -8.75
C GLN A 16 8.87 11.68 -7.97
N ARG A 17 7.80 10.90 -8.20
CA ARG A 17 7.47 9.68 -7.45
C ARG A 17 7.46 9.88 -5.93
N ARG A 18 7.01 11.05 -5.48
CA ARG A 18 6.88 11.36 -4.05
C ARG A 18 5.57 10.79 -3.53
N TYR A 19 5.68 9.97 -2.48
CA TYR A 19 4.55 9.35 -1.79
C TYR A 19 4.50 9.77 -0.31
N ASP A 20 5.21 10.84 0.03
CA ASP A 20 5.25 11.37 1.40
C ASP A 20 3.91 12.01 1.82
N SER A 21 3.80 12.33 3.10
CA SER A 21 2.58 12.93 3.65
C SER A 21 2.22 14.25 2.96
N ALA A 22 3.20 15.08 2.60
CA ALA A 22 2.96 16.37 1.95
C ALA A 22 2.34 16.19 0.56
N ALA A 23 2.84 15.21 -0.24
CA ALA A 23 2.28 14.88 -1.54
C ALA A 23 0.83 14.41 -1.42
N ARG A 24 0.54 13.53 -0.45
CA ARG A 24 -0.84 13.05 -0.20
C ARG A 24 -1.79 14.17 0.24
N MET A 25 -1.32 15.12 1.06
CA MET A 25 -2.12 16.28 1.45
C MET A 25 -2.37 17.23 0.26
N ALA A 26 -1.39 17.42 -0.64
CA ALA A 26 -1.59 18.21 -1.86
C ALA A 26 -2.66 17.59 -2.77
N VAL A 27 -2.67 16.25 -2.91
CA VAL A 27 -3.72 15.52 -3.64
C VAL A 27 -5.09 15.73 -2.98
N ALA A 28 -5.17 15.68 -1.65
CA ALA A 28 -6.41 15.89 -0.91
C ALA A 28 -7.00 17.30 -1.14
N LEU A 29 -6.16 18.33 -1.07
CA LEU A 29 -6.58 19.71 -1.34
C LEU A 29 -7.04 19.87 -2.79
N MET A 30 -6.31 19.32 -3.75
CA MET A 30 -6.73 19.33 -5.17
C MET A 30 -8.09 18.64 -5.33
N ALA A 31 -8.28 17.45 -4.74
CA ALA A 31 -9.52 16.70 -4.80
C ALA A 31 -10.73 17.49 -4.26
N ALA A 32 -10.54 18.23 -3.15
CA ALA A 32 -11.59 19.07 -2.58
C ALA A 32 -11.86 20.35 -3.39
N LEU A 33 -10.82 21.00 -3.93
CA LEU A 33 -10.94 22.28 -4.60
C LEU A 33 -11.37 22.18 -6.07
N GLN A 34 -11.15 21.04 -6.75
CA GLN A 34 -11.61 20.85 -8.13
C GLN A 34 -13.13 20.92 -8.27
N PRO A 35 -13.94 20.17 -7.50
CA PRO A 35 -15.39 20.32 -7.51
C PRO A 35 -15.86 21.72 -7.11
N ALA A 36 -15.14 22.37 -6.17
CA ALA A 36 -15.46 23.76 -5.79
C ALA A 36 -15.31 24.73 -6.96
N LEU A 37 -14.26 24.59 -7.77
CA LEU A 37 -14.11 25.37 -9.02
C LEU A 37 -15.17 25.06 -10.05
N MET A 38 -15.56 23.78 -10.20
CA MET A 38 -16.66 23.40 -11.10
C MET A 38 -17.98 24.04 -10.66
N LEU A 39 -18.26 24.00 -9.36
CA LEU A 39 -19.45 24.60 -8.77
C LEU A 39 -19.51 26.10 -9.03
N TYR A 40 -18.38 26.80 -8.83
CA TYR A 40 -18.25 28.22 -9.14
C TYR A 40 -18.40 28.52 -10.64
N ALA A 41 -17.83 27.73 -11.51
CA ALA A 41 -17.91 27.91 -12.96
C ALA A 41 -19.35 27.76 -13.48
N LEU A 42 -20.13 26.90 -12.85
CA LEU A 42 -21.52 26.62 -13.22
C LEU A 42 -22.54 27.39 -12.36
N ARG A 43 -22.09 28.44 -11.63
CA ARG A 43 -23.02 29.25 -10.82
C ARG A 43 -24.14 29.84 -11.67
N GLY A 44 -25.35 29.69 -11.17
CA GLY A 44 -26.58 30.13 -11.87
C GLY A 44 -27.05 29.20 -13.00
N ALA A 45 -26.31 28.14 -13.32
CA ALA A 45 -26.75 27.09 -14.26
C ALA A 45 -27.58 26.02 -13.53
N PRO A 46 -28.54 25.38 -14.18
CA PRO A 46 -29.32 24.27 -13.62
C PRO A 46 -28.44 23.12 -13.07
N TRP A 47 -27.33 22.85 -13.74
CA TRP A 47 -26.36 21.79 -13.41
C TRP A 47 -25.54 22.04 -12.14
N GLN A 48 -25.61 23.24 -11.56
CA GLN A 48 -24.81 23.56 -10.36
C GLN A 48 -25.10 22.60 -9.21
N ILE A 49 -26.35 22.18 -9.05
CA ILE A 49 -26.73 21.26 -7.95
C ILE A 49 -26.16 19.86 -8.16
N ASP A 50 -26.09 19.40 -9.41
CA ASP A 50 -25.58 18.07 -9.73
C ASP A 50 -24.06 17.99 -9.53
N MET A 51 -23.36 19.10 -9.66
CA MET A 51 -21.91 19.18 -9.44
C MET A 51 -21.51 18.96 -7.96
N HIS A 52 -22.44 19.08 -7.02
CA HIS A 52 -22.18 18.72 -5.61
C HIS A 52 -21.82 17.25 -5.43
N MET A 53 -22.33 16.35 -6.29
CA MET A 53 -21.99 14.93 -6.22
C MET A 53 -20.51 14.65 -6.44
N TYR A 54 -19.78 15.54 -7.14
CA TYR A 54 -18.36 15.38 -7.37
C TYR A 54 -17.51 15.58 -6.12
N PHE A 55 -18.02 16.24 -5.07
CA PHE A 55 -17.32 16.28 -3.78
C PHE A 55 -17.23 14.88 -3.16
N PHE A 56 -18.32 14.12 -3.17
CA PHE A 56 -18.34 12.75 -2.67
C PHE A 56 -17.39 11.86 -3.46
N VAL A 57 -17.47 11.91 -4.80
CA VAL A 57 -16.57 11.15 -5.67
C VAL A 57 -15.11 11.50 -5.39
N ALA A 58 -14.79 12.79 -5.25
CA ALA A 58 -13.44 13.26 -5.00
C ALA A 58 -12.89 12.78 -3.64
N ILE A 59 -13.70 12.83 -2.57
CA ILE A 59 -13.30 12.32 -1.25
C ILE A 59 -13.14 10.80 -1.30
N ALA A 60 -14.06 10.09 -1.95
CA ALA A 60 -14.01 8.63 -2.07
C ALA A 60 -12.74 8.14 -2.77
N THR A 61 -12.27 8.83 -3.82
CA THR A 61 -11.04 8.45 -4.53
C THR A 61 -9.79 8.50 -3.64
N LEU A 62 -9.78 9.32 -2.58
CA LEU A 62 -8.64 9.41 -1.65
C LEU A 62 -8.42 8.14 -0.83
N THR A 63 -9.40 7.24 -0.78
CA THR A 63 -9.28 5.94 -0.10
C THR A 63 -8.15 5.09 -0.67
N ILE A 64 -7.81 5.27 -1.96
CA ILE A 64 -6.69 4.57 -2.62
C ILE A 64 -5.34 4.88 -1.96
N LEU A 65 -5.22 6.00 -1.24
CA LEU A 65 -4.01 6.38 -0.53
C LEU A 65 -3.80 5.59 0.77
N CYS A 66 -4.77 4.79 1.19
CA CYS A 66 -4.75 3.98 2.42
C CYS A 66 -4.34 4.78 3.66
N ASP A 67 -4.69 6.08 3.71
CA ASP A 67 -4.35 7.03 4.76
C ASP A 67 -5.58 7.88 5.07
N VAL A 68 -5.95 7.96 6.35
CA VAL A 68 -7.12 8.73 6.79
C VAL A 68 -6.92 10.25 6.72
N ARG A 69 -5.69 10.72 6.79
CA ARG A 69 -5.37 12.16 6.84
C ARG A 69 -5.82 12.93 5.60
N PRO A 70 -5.56 12.44 4.35
CA PRO A 70 -6.07 13.06 3.14
C PRO A 70 -7.60 13.13 3.11
N ILE A 71 -8.30 12.07 3.56
CA ILE A 71 -9.75 12.01 3.61
C ILE A 71 -10.30 13.07 4.56
N LEU A 72 -9.75 13.14 5.77
CA LEU A 72 -10.16 14.12 6.78
C LEU A 72 -9.85 15.56 6.35
N LEU A 73 -8.70 15.80 5.71
CA LEU A 73 -8.35 17.12 5.18
C LEU A 73 -9.32 17.56 4.09
N ALA A 74 -9.63 16.67 3.13
CA ALA A 74 -10.57 16.97 2.06
C ALA A 74 -11.98 17.23 2.62
N ALA A 75 -12.48 16.38 3.51
CA ALA A 75 -13.79 16.55 4.16
C ALA A 75 -13.88 17.86 4.94
N ALA A 76 -12.85 18.23 5.72
CA ALA A 76 -12.77 19.49 6.42
C ALA A 76 -12.75 20.69 5.47
N THR A 77 -11.99 20.59 4.36
CA THR A 77 -11.94 21.64 3.33
C THR A 77 -13.29 21.85 2.68
N VAL A 78 -14.01 20.77 2.34
CA VAL A 78 -15.35 20.82 1.76
C VAL A 78 -16.35 21.43 2.75
N ALA A 79 -16.33 21.01 4.01
CA ALA A 79 -17.21 21.55 5.04
C ALA A 79 -16.98 23.06 5.26
N LEU A 80 -15.71 23.48 5.34
CA LEU A 80 -15.32 24.89 5.50
C LEU A 80 -15.71 25.72 4.27
N HIS A 81 -15.49 25.21 3.06
CA HIS A 81 -15.92 25.80 1.79
C HIS A 81 -17.44 26.08 1.80
N HIS A 82 -18.25 25.10 2.14
CA HIS A 82 -19.70 25.24 2.18
C HIS A 82 -20.14 26.22 3.27
N LEU A 83 -19.55 26.16 4.46
CA LEU A 83 -19.88 27.05 5.56
C LEU A 83 -19.57 28.51 5.23
N ILE A 84 -18.34 28.80 4.80
CA ILE A 84 -17.91 30.16 4.50
C ILE A 84 -18.72 30.75 3.34
N LEU A 85 -18.83 30.02 2.23
CA LEU A 85 -19.48 30.54 1.03
C LEU A 85 -21.00 30.57 1.14
N SER A 86 -21.64 29.74 1.98
CA SER A 86 -23.08 29.87 2.24
C SER A 86 -23.44 31.21 2.91
N ILE A 87 -22.49 31.82 3.62
CA ILE A 87 -22.64 33.11 4.28
C ILE A 87 -22.15 34.24 3.36
N ALA A 88 -20.95 34.14 2.81
CA ALA A 88 -20.29 35.21 2.08
C ALA A 88 -20.73 35.33 0.61
N ALA A 89 -21.03 34.23 -0.06
CA ALA A 89 -21.39 34.19 -1.47
C ALA A 89 -22.30 32.98 -1.78
N PRO A 90 -23.54 32.94 -1.29
CA PRO A 90 -24.42 31.75 -1.39
C PRO A 90 -24.61 31.25 -2.81
N SER A 91 -24.66 32.14 -3.80
CA SER A 91 -24.84 31.79 -5.22
C SER A 91 -23.66 31.01 -5.81
N TRP A 92 -22.50 31.00 -5.14
CA TRP A 92 -21.33 30.22 -5.59
C TRP A 92 -21.44 28.74 -5.22
N VAL A 93 -22.29 28.42 -4.25
CA VAL A 93 -22.46 27.06 -3.74
C VAL A 93 -23.86 26.52 -4.05
N PHE A 94 -24.91 27.34 -3.88
CA PHE A 94 -26.29 26.90 -4.02
C PHE A 94 -27.08 27.72 -5.04
N SER A 95 -27.72 27.07 -6.00
CA SER A 95 -28.77 27.65 -6.81
C SER A 95 -30.05 27.83 -5.95
N GLY A 96 -30.57 29.07 -5.84
CA GLY A 96 -31.79 29.36 -5.10
C GLY A 96 -31.60 29.77 -3.62
N GLY A 97 -30.40 30.21 -3.24
CA GLY A 97 -30.09 30.76 -1.93
C GLY A 97 -29.53 29.77 -0.93
N GLY A 98 -28.68 30.27 -0.05
CA GLY A 98 -28.07 29.50 1.04
C GLY A 98 -28.99 29.43 2.26
N GLY A 99 -28.68 28.51 3.15
CA GLY A 99 -29.31 28.40 4.47
C GLY A 99 -28.54 27.44 5.36
N VAL A 100 -28.47 27.76 6.65
CA VAL A 100 -27.72 26.97 7.65
C VAL A 100 -28.19 25.51 7.65
N ASN A 101 -29.50 25.27 7.52
CA ASN A 101 -30.04 23.92 7.46
C ASN A 101 -29.48 23.10 6.29
N ARG A 102 -29.30 23.73 5.12
CA ARG A 102 -28.73 23.05 3.95
C ARG A 102 -27.26 22.71 4.18
N VAL A 103 -26.50 23.62 4.75
CA VAL A 103 -25.10 23.36 5.13
C VAL A 103 -25.01 22.23 6.14
N PHE A 104 -25.91 22.18 7.12
CA PHE A 104 -25.95 21.12 8.13
C PHE A 104 -26.21 19.74 7.51
N ILE A 105 -27.17 19.62 6.58
CA ILE A 105 -27.46 18.37 5.89
C ILE A 105 -26.26 17.89 5.07
N HIS A 106 -25.59 18.83 4.35
CA HIS A 106 -24.39 18.50 3.60
C HIS A 106 -23.22 18.10 4.50
N ALA A 107 -23.02 18.80 5.60
CA ALA A 107 -21.98 18.45 6.59
C ALA A 107 -22.20 17.06 7.19
N LEU A 108 -23.45 16.71 7.51
CA LEU A 108 -23.82 15.38 8.01
C LEU A 108 -23.49 14.30 6.96
N ALA A 109 -23.83 14.52 5.70
CA ALA A 109 -23.53 13.57 4.64
C ALA A 109 -22.01 13.37 4.45
N VAL A 110 -21.23 14.46 4.46
CA VAL A 110 -19.75 14.41 4.37
C VAL A 110 -19.12 13.71 5.57
N VAL A 111 -19.65 13.94 6.79
CA VAL A 111 -19.16 13.26 8.01
C VAL A 111 -19.42 11.75 7.95
N LEU A 112 -20.62 11.34 7.52
CA LEU A 112 -20.96 9.93 7.37
C LEU A 112 -20.08 9.26 6.30
N GLU A 113 -19.93 9.89 5.15
CA GLU A 113 -19.04 9.41 4.09
C GLU A 113 -17.60 9.28 4.59
N ALA A 114 -17.04 10.36 5.15
CA ALA A 114 -15.66 10.36 5.66
C ALA A 114 -15.45 9.27 6.72
N GLY A 115 -16.43 9.02 7.59
CA GLY A 115 -16.38 7.94 8.58
C GLY A 115 -16.24 6.56 7.94
N VAL A 116 -17.06 6.26 6.94
CA VAL A 116 -16.99 5.00 6.19
C VAL A 116 -15.66 4.87 5.44
N LEU A 117 -15.24 5.93 4.75
CA LEU A 117 -14.00 5.91 3.98
C LEU A 117 -12.76 5.79 4.88
N CYS A 118 -12.73 6.42 6.04
CA CYS A 118 -11.68 6.25 7.03
C CYS A 118 -11.61 4.81 7.55
N TYR A 119 -12.75 4.18 7.81
CA TYR A 119 -12.80 2.76 8.17
C TYR A 119 -12.23 1.87 7.06
N ILE A 120 -12.62 2.10 5.81
CA ILE A 120 -12.09 1.35 4.66
C ILE A 120 -10.58 1.57 4.52
N ALA A 121 -10.11 2.82 4.57
CA ALA A 121 -8.70 3.16 4.45
C ALA A 121 -7.84 2.50 5.54
N THR A 122 -8.30 2.50 6.79
CA THR A 122 -7.59 1.84 7.90
C THR A 122 -7.56 0.33 7.73
N THR A 123 -8.67 -0.26 7.28
CA THR A 123 -8.76 -1.70 7.03
C THR A 123 -7.83 -2.11 5.89
N LEU A 124 -7.83 -1.38 4.77
CA LEU A 124 -6.93 -1.63 3.64
C LEU A 124 -5.46 -1.51 4.06
N ASN A 125 -5.10 -0.46 4.78
CA ASN A 125 -3.74 -0.28 5.28
C ASN A 125 -3.29 -1.44 6.19
N SER A 126 -4.17 -1.87 7.09
CA SER A 126 -3.94 -3.03 7.97
C SER A 126 -3.74 -4.33 7.17
N LEU A 127 -4.56 -4.58 6.14
CA LEU A 127 -4.44 -5.74 5.27
C LEU A 127 -3.12 -5.74 4.49
N ILE A 128 -2.76 -4.61 3.88
CA ILE A 128 -1.49 -4.46 3.14
C ILE A 128 -0.30 -4.74 4.06
N THR A 129 -0.31 -4.19 5.27
CA THR A 129 0.76 -4.41 6.26
C THR A 129 0.86 -5.88 6.66
N ARG A 130 -0.27 -6.55 6.92
CA ARG A 130 -0.31 -7.99 7.26
C ARG A 130 0.18 -8.88 6.12
N ILE A 131 -0.22 -8.57 4.88
CA ILE A 131 0.25 -9.31 3.69
C ILE A 131 1.77 -9.12 3.55
N GLY A 132 2.28 -7.91 3.72
CA GLY A 132 3.71 -7.63 3.66
C GLY A 132 4.51 -8.40 4.71
N SER A 133 4.03 -8.47 5.96
CA SER A 133 4.70 -9.23 7.02
C SER A 133 4.65 -10.74 6.77
N ALA A 134 3.51 -11.27 6.32
CA ALA A 134 3.37 -12.69 6.01
C ALA A 134 4.27 -13.12 4.84
N LEU A 135 4.41 -12.26 3.83
CA LEU A 135 5.30 -12.51 2.70
C LEU A 135 6.78 -12.54 3.15
N ALA A 136 7.19 -11.57 3.96
CA ALA A 136 8.55 -11.53 4.52
C ALA A 136 8.87 -12.76 5.37
N GLU A 137 7.93 -13.21 6.21
CA GLU A 137 8.06 -14.43 7.01
C GLU A 137 8.19 -15.68 6.12
N SER A 138 7.37 -15.78 5.08
CA SER A 138 7.43 -16.88 4.11
C SER A 138 8.78 -16.92 3.37
N GLU A 139 9.28 -15.77 2.92
CA GLU A 139 10.61 -15.69 2.29
C GLU A 139 11.73 -16.11 3.23
N GLN A 140 11.67 -15.70 4.49
CA GLN A 140 12.65 -16.10 5.51
C GLN A 140 12.60 -17.59 5.77
N ALA A 141 11.41 -18.19 5.90
CA ALA A 141 11.24 -19.63 6.06
C ALA A 141 11.83 -20.42 4.89
N THR A 142 11.57 -19.94 3.65
CA THR A 142 12.13 -20.56 2.43
C THR A 142 13.65 -20.53 2.44
N ARG A 143 14.27 -19.38 2.75
CA ARG A 143 15.73 -19.26 2.82
C ARG A 143 16.33 -20.19 3.90
N SER A 144 15.70 -20.26 5.07
CA SER A 144 16.16 -21.16 6.14
C SER A 144 16.06 -22.64 5.75
N ALA A 145 15.00 -23.02 5.03
CA ALA A 145 14.84 -24.38 4.52
C ALA A 145 15.90 -24.72 3.46
N GLU A 146 16.21 -23.78 2.55
CA GLU A 146 17.26 -23.96 1.55
C GLU A 146 18.65 -24.13 2.20
N GLU A 147 18.96 -23.33 3.22
CA GLU A 147 20.20 -23.42 3.97
C GLU A 147 20.31 -24.77 4.69
N ALA A 148 19.25 -25.21 5.36
CA ALA A 148 19.20 -26.52 6.03
C ALA A 148 19.41 -27.67 5.02
N LEU A 149 18.79 -27.59 3.84
CA LEU A 149 18.98 -28.58 2.79
C LEU A 149 20.42 -28.63 2.29
N ARG A 150 21.05 -27.48 2.03
CA ARG A 150 22.47 -27.40 1.63
C ARG A 150 23.40 -28.02 2.67
N LEU A 151 23.17 -27.76 3.95
CA LEU A 151 23.94 -28.36 5.04
C LEU A 151 23.77 -29.87 5.07
N ALA A 152 22.53 -30.37 4.97
CA ALA A 152 22.24 -31.79 4.93
C ALA A 152 22.90 -32.50 3.74
N ASP A 153 22.90 -31.87 2.56
CA ASP A 153 23.55 -32.41 1.36
C ASP A 153 25.08 -32.42 1.52
N SER A 154 25.68 -31.40 2.13
CA SER A 154 27.12 -31.38 2.42
C SER A 154 27.53 -32.47 3.39
N GLU A 155 26.76 -32.69 4.48
CA GLU A 155 26.98 -33.77 5.45
C GLU A 155 26.85 -35.17 4.81
N ARG A 156 25.85 -35.38 3.94
CA ARG A 156 25.70 -36.64 3.19
C ARG A 156 26.90 -36.90 2.28
N ALA A 157 27.37 -35.86 1.58
CA ALA A 157 28.53 -36.00 0.70
C ALA A 157 29.79 -36.34 1.51
N GLU A 158 30.00 -35.77 2.68
CA GLU A 158 31.12 -36.07 3.55
C GLU A 158 31.06 -37.50 4.10
N ARG A 159 29.90 -37.94 4.58
CA ARG A 159 29.67 -39.33 5.02
C ARG A 159 29.95 -40.31 3.91
N SER A 160 29.45 -40.07 2.68
CA SER A 160 29.70 -40.94 1.53
C SER A 160 31.18 -41.05 1.19
N ARG A 161 31.95 -39.95 1.28
CA ARG A 161 33.42 -39.98 1.10
C ARG A 161 34.11 -40.79 2.19
N LEU A 162 33.77 -40.59 3.47
CA LEU A 162 34.33 -41.37 4.57
C LEU A 162 34.05 -42.88 4.44
N GLU A 163 32.82 -43.25 4.04
CA GLU A 163 32.45 -44.64 3.82
C GLU A 163 33.25 -45.26 2.67
N SER A 164 33.43 -44.52 1.57
CA SER A 164 34.22 -44.99 0.43
C SER A 164 35.71 -45.17 0.81
N ASP A 165 36.29 -44.23 1.57
CA ASP A 165 37.65 -44.32 2.05
C ASP A 165 37.86 -45.49 3.01
N LEU A 166 36.92 -45.75 3.92
CA LEU A 166 36.95 -46.89 4.84
C LEU A 166 36.85 -48.22 4.06
N ALA A 167 35.99 -48.29 3.06
CA ALA A 167 35.85 -49.45 2.21
C ALA A 167 37.17 -49.74 1.40
N ALA A 168 37.79 -48.69 0.88
CA ALA A 168 39.07 -48.79 0.18
C ALA A 168 40.21 -49.29 1.12
N ARG A 169 40.27 -48.78 2.35
CA ARG A 169 41.25 -49.22 3.33
C ARG A 169 41.03 -50.69 3.71
N ARG A 170 39.81 -51.10 4.03
CA ARG A 170 39.47 -52.50 4.32
C ARG A 170 39.85 -53.41 3.21
N ARG A 171 39.58 -53.06 1.95
CA ARG A 171 39.96 -53.83 0.79
C ARG A 171 41.47 -54.02 0.69
N LYS A 172 42.25 -52.93 0.90
CA LYS A 172 43.72 -52.96 0.90
C LYS A 172 44.27 -53.89 2.00
N ASP A 173 43.72 -53.77 3.22
CA ASP A 173 44.13 -54.64 4.35
C ASP A 173 43.84 -56.11 4.10
N MET A 174 42.64 -56.42 3.53
CA MET A 174 42.27 -57.80 3.12
C MET A 174 43.24 -58.37 2.08
N LEU A 175 43.60 -57.56 1.08
CA LEU A 175 44.55 -58.02 0.08
C LEU A 175 45.98 -58.27 0.65
N ARG A 176 46.39 -57.45 1.63
CA ARG A 176 47.67 -57.62 2.34
C ARG A 176 47.65 -58.92 3.17
N ILE A 177 46.59 -59.16 3.93
CA ILE A 177 46.44 -60.37 4.72
C ILE A 177 46.42 -61.63 3.82
N ALA A 178 45.75 -61.57 2.64
CA ALA A 178 45.73 -62.66 1.70
C ALA A 178 47.14 -62.97 1.13
N ALA A 179 47.92 -61.92 0.80
CA ALA A 179 49.27 -62.06 0.31
C ALA A 179 50.23 -62.66 1.38
N ASP A 180 50.12 -62.16 2.64
CA ASP A 180 50.91 -62.70 3.75
C ASP A 180 50.59 -64.16 4.03
N PHE A 181 49.31 -64.58 3.91
CA PHE A 181 48.88 -65.94 4.07
C PHE A 181 49.42 -66.86 2.95
N GLU A 182 49.32 -66.45 1.68
CA GLU A 182 49.91 -67.18 0.56
C GLU A 182 51.44 -67.38 0.71
N SER A 183 52.15 -66.39 1.21
CA SER A 183 53.57 -66.50 1.46
C SER A 183 53.91 -67.51 2.56
N SER A 184 53.11 -67.53 3.64
CA SER A 184 53.33 -68.43 4.75
C SER A 184 52.94 -69.89 4.51
N VAL A 185 52.14 -70.18 3.48
CA VAL A 185 51.74 -71.57 3.06
C VAL A 185 52.74 -72.12 2.06
N SER A 186 53.54 -71.32 1.37
CA SER A 186 54.51 -71.74 0.39
C SER A 186 55.93 -71.97 0.93
N GLU A 187 56.13 -71.75 2.21
CA GLU A 187 57.33 -72.19 2.98
C GLU A 187 57.09 -73.59 3.60
#